data_1d5841807b79534e27f000fe8aaa7ba9
#
_entry.id   1d5841807b79534e27f000fe8aaa7ba9
#
_cell.length_a   1.000
_cell.length_b   1.000
_cell.length_c   1.000
_cell.angle_alpha   90.00
_cell.angle_beta   90.00
_cell.angle_gamma   90.00
#
_symmetry.space_group_name_H-M   'P 1'
#
loop_
_entity.id
_entity.type
_entity.pdbx_description
1 polymer ?
#
loop_
_entity_poly.entity_id
_entity_poly.type
_entity_poly.pdbx_seq_one_letter_code
_entity_poly.pdbx_strand_id
1 'polypeptide(L)'
;LPTERAIQEKFKVSRQTVRNAIKALLERGLIYNVQGSGTYVADRSQGSYIPRVCSFAEDMERRGLQASTRMLSTQWVEVTEEISRYLSVTIDSSVLLVKRLRLAEGEPIGFELAYLTPEVATCLLETMASGGSRKDPHDHCEYTIEHGMMRMEATLMTEADAEAFNHLPTVGAAAFKVTTTSYTSQGSPVEHSVTLYKGDAYFYEMLL
;
A
#
# COMPACT_ATOMS: atom_id res chain seq x y z
N LEU A 1 -16.63 6.33 19.61
CA LEU A 1 -17.90 6.96 19.23
C LEU A 1 -19.09 6.25 19.92
N PRO A 2 -20.24 6.95 20.13
CA PRO A 2 -21.49 6.29 20.49
C PRO A 2 -21.92 5.29 19.41
N THR A 3 -22.77 4.33 19.78
CA THR A 3 -23.32 3.38 18.80
C THR A 3 -24.17 4.08 17.73
N GLU A 4 -24.29 3.50 16.53
CA GLU A 4 -25.15 4.03 15.46
C GLU A 4 -26.58 4.33 15.98
N ARG A 5 -27.10 3.45 16.83
CA ARG A 5 -28.43 3.59 17.44
C ARG A 5 -28.50 4.83 18.37
N ALA A 6 -27.50 5.03 19.22
CA ALA A 6 -27.45 6.20 20.11
C ALA A 6 -27.35 7.52 19.32
N ILE A 7 -26.62 7.51 18.19
CA ILE A 7 -26.54 8.68 17.29
C ILE A 7 -27.89 8.94 16.64
N GLN A 8 -28.59 7.91 16.15
CA GLN A 8 -29.94 8.03 15.58
C GLN A 8 -30.93 8.68 16.56
N GLU A 9 -30.95 8.16 17.79
CA GLU A 9 -31.86 8.63 18.83
C GLU A 9 -31.55 10.09 19.22
N LYS A 10 -30.25 10.42 19.35
CA LYS A 10 -29.82 11.78 19.72
C LYS A 10 -30.13 12.83 18.66
N PHE A 11 -29.87 12.51 17.37
CA PHE A 11 -30.00 13.47 16.27
C PHE A 11 -31.32 13.33 15.50
N LYS A 12 -32.15 12.34 15.84
CA LYS A 12 -33.45 12.06 15.18
C LYS A 12 -33.32 11.88 13.68
N VAL A 13 -32.29 11.18 13.23
CA VAL A 13 -32.00 10.90 11.82
C VAL A 13 -32.15 9.41 11.49
N SER A 14 -32.27 9.09 10.19
CA SER A 14 -32.36 7.70 9.75
C SER A 14 -31.06 6.93 9.98
N ARG A 15 -31.15 5.59 10.07
CA ARG A 15 -29.97 4.72 10.16
C ARG A 15 -29.04 4.92 8.95
N GLN A 16 -29.62 5.08 7.77
CA GLN A 16 -28.83 5.31 6.55
C GLN A 16 -28.05 6.62 6.61
N THR A 17 -28.65 7.68 7.14
CA THR A 17 -27.98 8.98 7.33
C THR A 17 -26.79 8.85 8.28
N VAL A 18 -26.95 8.12 9.40
CA VAL A 18 -25.84 7.87 10.33
C VAL A 18 -24.72 7.07 9.67
N ARG A 19 -25.05 6.00 8.94
CA ARG A 19 -24.04 5.17 8.24
C ARG A 19 -23.30 5.96 7.17
N ASN A 20 -23.99 6.79 6.40
CA ASN A 20 -23.36 7.65 5.40
C ASN A 20 -22.41 8.67 6.07
N ALA A 21 -22.81 9.26 7.19
CA ALA A 21 -21.96 10.18 7.95
C ALA A 21 -20.72 9.47 8.54
N ILE A 22 -20.89 8.28 9.13
CA ILE A 22 -19.78 7.46 9.63
C ILE A 22 -18.84 7.08 8.49
N LYS A 23 -19.37 6.67 7.34
CA LYS A 23 -18.57 6.34 6.15
C LYS A 23 -17.76 7.56 5.70
N ALA A 24 -18.38 8.72 5.58
CA ALA A 24 -17.67 9.96 5.20
C ALA A 24 -16.58 10.36 6.21
N LEU A 25 -16.79 10.10 7.52
CA LEU A 25 -15.78 10.36 8.54
C LEU A 25 -14.63 9.35 8.49
N LEU A 26 -14.92 8.07 8.18
CA LEU A 26 -13.90 7.04 7.95
C LEU A 26 -13.06 7.36 6.71
N GLU A 27 -13.70 7.72 5.60
CA GLU A 27 -13.03 8.14 4.35
C GLU A 27 -12.12 9.36 4.55
N ARG A 28 -12.48 10.24 5.48
CA ARG A 28 -11.67 11.43 5.86
C ARG A 28 -10.66 11.13 6.97
N GLY A 29 -10.57 9.88 7.46
CA GLY A 29 -9.67 9.48 8.54
C GLY A 29 -9.89 10.19 9.87
N LEU A 30 -11.09 10.72 10.09
CA LEU A 30 -11.44 11.39 11.35
C LEU A 30 -11.82 10.40 12.45
N ILE A 31 -12.15 9.18 12.05
CA ILE A 31 -12.50 8.07 12.94
C ILE A 31 -11.94 6.76 12.37
N TYR A 32 -11.78 5.75 13.22
CA TYR A 32 -11.35 4.40 12.81
C TYR A 32 -12.14 3.32 13.56
N ASN A 33 -12.26 2.14 12.96
CA ASN A 33 -12.95 0.98 13.53
C ASN A 33 -11.94 0.02 14.16
N VAL A 34 -12.27 -0.49 15.35
CA VAL A 34 -11.56 -1.61 15.97
C VAL A 34 -12.54 -2.77 16.04
N GLN A 35 -12.24 -3.85 15.32
CA GLN A 35 -13.12 -5.03 15.26
C GLN A 35 -13.40 -5.58 16.67
N GLY A 36 -14.67 -5.77 17.01
CA GLY A 36 -15.10 -6.24 18.33
C GLY A 36 -15.06 -5.18 19.44
N SER A 37 -14.52 -3.98 19.20
CA SER A 37 -14.37 -2.93 20.24
C SER A 37 -15.17 -1.67 19.92
N GLY A 38 -15.34 -1.30 18.66
CA GLY A 38 -16.16 -0.15 18.22
C GLY A 38 -15.44 0.86 17.35
N THR A 39 -16.05 2.03 17.18
CA THR A 39 -15.53 3.14 16.37
C THR A 39 -14.95 4.23 17.29
N TYR A 40 -13.73 4.65 17.00
CA TYR A 40 -12.98 5.63 17.79
C TYR A 40 -12.68 6.90 16.97
N VAL A 41 -12.52 8.01 17.67
CA VAL A 41 -12.03 9.25 17.05
C VAL A 41 -10.51 9.11 16.86
N ALA A 42 -10.01 9.44 15.68
CA ALA A 42 -8.57 9.45 15.42
C ALA A 42 -7.91 10.54 16.27
N ASP A 43 -6.95 10.13 17.11
CA ASP A 43 -6.16 11.07 17.90
C ASP A 43 -5.04 11.64 17.03
N ARG A 44 -5.18 12.87 16.62
CA ARG A 44 -4.19 13.58 15.81
C ARG A 44 -2.89 13.89 16.56
N SER A 45 -2.86 13.68 17.87
CA SER A 45 -1.68 13.99 18.70
C SER A 45 -0.67 12.84 18.79
N GLN A 46 -1.03 11.62 18.39
CA GLN A 46 -0.18 10.43 18.49
C GLN A 46 0.31 9.86 17.16
N GLY A 47 0.75 10.70 16.25
CA GLY A 47 1.31 10.25 14.98
C GLY A 47 0.23 9.96 13.93
N SER A 48 0.44 10.49 12.80
CA SER A 48 -0.51 10.55 11.69
C SER A 48 -1.11 9.20 11.33
N TYR A 49 -2.39 9.05 11.59
CA TYR A 49 -3.20 8.06 10.92
C TYR A 49 -3.27 8.44 9.43
N ILE A 50 -2.61 7.69 8.58
CA ILE A 50 -2.80 7.77 7.13
C ILE A 50 -4.11 7.05 6.85
N PRO A 51 -5.20 7.75 6.48
CA PRO A 51 -6.55 7.17 6.53
C PRO A 51 -6.82 6.14 5.45
N ARG A 52 -5.91 5.96 4.51
CA ARG A 52 -6.05 5.02 3.39
C ARG A 52 -4.67 4.68 2.84
N VAL A 53 -4.46 3.41 2.54
CA VAL A 53 -3.35 2.99 1.69
C VAL A 53 -3.55 3.67 0.34
N CYS A 54 -2.76 4.69 0.08
CA CYS A 54 -2.75 5.37 -1.21
C CYS A 54 -1.89 4.57 -2.16
N SER A 55 -2.41 4.20 -3.30
CA SER A 55 -1.59 3.57 -4.34
C SER A 55 -0.52 4.56 -4.83
N PHE A 56 0.56 4.04 -5.40
CA PHE A 56 1.59 4.89 -6.02
C PHE A 56 0.98 5.84 -7.08
N ALA A 57 0.01 5.34 -7.85
CA ALA A 57 -0.66 6.14 -8.86
C ALA A 57 -1.46 7.30 -8.24
N GLU A 58 -2.23 7.03 -7.18
CA GLU A 58 -2.96 8.08 -6.46
C GLU A 58 -2.05 9.11 -5.80
N ASP A 59 -0.89 8.70 -5.27
CA ASP A 59 0.09 9.62 -4.70
C ASP A 59 0.68 10.55 -5.76
N MET A 60 1.05 10.02 -6.92
CA MET A 60 1.56 10.83 -8.03
C MET A 60 0.48 11.76 -8.60
N GLU A 61 -0.75 11.29 -8.77
CA GLU A 61 -1.86 12.10 -9.23
C GLU A 61 -2.14 13.30 -8.30
N ARG A 62 -2.09 13.09 -6.98
CA ARG A 62 -2.21 14.19 -6.00
C ARG A 62 -1.12 15.24 -6.13
N ARG A 63 0.06 14.86 -6.62
CA ARG A 63 1.19 15.77 -6.90
C ARG A 63 1.11 16.38 -8.29
N GLY A 64 0.08 16.04 -9.08
CA GLY A 64 -0.05 16.48 -10.47
C GLY A 64 0.93 15.81 -11.43
N LEU A 65 1.50 14.65 -11.07
CA LEU A 65 2.46 13.91 -11.85
C LEU A 65 1.83 12.67 -12.51
N GLN A 66 2.27 12.34 -13.70
CA GLN A 66 1.84 11.15 -14.41
C GLN A 66 2.61 9.92 -13.91
N ALA A 67 1.89 9.03 -13.20
CA ALA A 67 2.45 7.77 -12.73
C ALA A 67 2.50 6.71 -13.83
N SER A 68 3.58 5.94 -13.85
CA SER A 68 3.63 4.68 -14.61
C SER A 68 4.49 3.64 -13.89
N THR A 69 4.34 2.38 -14.30
CA THR A 69 5.08 1.27 -13.71
C THR A 69 5.72 0.44 -14.82
N ARG A 70 7.02 0.17 -14.71
CA ARG A 70 7.72 -0.74 -15.60
C ARG A 70 8.01 -2.04 -14.87
N MET A 71 7.35 -3.11 -15.28
CA MET A 71 7.63 -4.45 -14.79
C MET A 71 9.02 -4.90 -15.25
N LEU A 72 9.85 -5.36 -14.33
CA LEU A 72 11.18 -5.88 -14.61
C LEU A 72 11.17 -7.42 -14.66
N SER A 73 10.60 -8.05 -13.63
CA SER A 73 10.46 -9.50 -13.59
C SER A 73 9.35 -9.94 -12.63
N THR A 74 8.85 -11.14 -12.89
CA THR A 74 7.98 -11.87 -11.96
C THR A 74 8.53 -13.29 -11.80
N GLN A 75 8.62 -13.79 -10.58
CA GLN A 75 9.07 -15.15 -10.32
C GLN A 75 8.46 -15.69 -9.02
N TRP A 76 8.13 -16.97 -9.02
CA TRP A 76 7.77 -17.67 -7.79
C TRP A 76 9.05 -17.92 -6.97
N VAL A 77 9.00 -17.56 -5.69
CA VAL A 77 10.10 -17.72 -4.75
C VAL A 77 9.63 -18.47 -3.51
N GLU A 78 10.52 -19.25 -2.90
CA GLU A 78 10.24 -19.90 -1.62
C GLU A 78 10.06 -18.85 -0.51
N VAL A 79 9.15 -19.14 0.41
CA VAL A 79 8.86 -18.27 1.53
C VAL A 79 9.96 -18.34 2.57
N THR A 80 10.61 -17.20 2.84
CA THR A 80 11.58 -17.08 3.94
C THR A 80 10.85 -16.85 5.28
N GLU A 81 11.54 -17.03 6.41
CA GLU A 81 10.97 -16.70 7.74
C GLU A 81 10.48 -15.24 7.82
N GLU A 82 11.16 -14.33 7.16
CA GLU A 82 10.77 -12.92 7.13
C GLU A 82 9.45 -12.72 6.38
N ILE A 83 9.33 -13.27 5.17
CA ILE A 83 8.10 -13.18 4.36
C ILE A 83 6.94 -13.92 5.02
N SER A 84 7.19 -15.10 5.63
CA SER A 84 6.19 -15.82 6.42
C SER A 84 5.58 -14.96 7.52
N ARG A 85 6.40 -14.17 8.24
CA ARG A 85 5.92 -13.27 9.30
C ARG A 85 5.06 -12.14 8.77
N TYR A 86 5.37 -11.58 7.61
CA TYR A 86 4.59 -10.47 7.03
C TYR A 86 3.31 -10.93 6.34
N LEU A 87 3.36 -12.04 5.61
CA LEU A 87 2.24 -12.53 4.81
C LEU A 87 1.42 -13.63 5.48
N SER A 88 1.83 -14.11 6.66
CA SER A 88 1.16 -15.21 7.37
C SER A 88 1.01 -16.48 6.51
N VAL A 89 1.97 -16.72 5.62
CA VAL A 89 2.05 -17.92 4.76
C VAL A 89 3.08 -18.91 5.32
N THR A 90 2.93 -20.19 5.02
CA THR A 90 3.83 -21.23 5.52
C THR A 90 5.22 -21.15 4.85
N ILE A 91 6.28 -21.48 5.60
CA ILE A 91 7.67 -21.43 5.10
C ILE A 91 7.89 -22.36 3.90
N ASP A 92 7.20 -23.51 3.83
CA ASP A 92 7.31 -24.46 2.72
C ASP A 92 6.45 -24.11 1.51
N SER A 93 5.84 -22.93 1.48
CA SER A 93 5.05 -22.44 0.37
C SER A 93 5.83 -21.48 -0.53
N SER A 94 5.20 -21.01 -1.61
CA SER A 94 5.78 -20.04 -2.52
C SER A 94 4.90 -18.78 -2.62
N VAL A 95 5.54 -17.65 -2.85
CA VAL A 95 4.90 -16.37 -3.16
C VAL A 95 5.43 -15.82 -4.47
N LEU A 96 4.67 -14.96 -5.14
CA LEU A 96 5.13 -14.31 -6.35
C LEU A 96 5.95 -13.06 -5.97
N LEU A 97 7.22 -13.06 -6.32
CA LEU A 97 8.07 -11.86 -6.25
C LEU A 97 7.91 -11.08 -7.57
N VAL A 98 7.46 -9.85 -7.44
CA VAL A 98 7.35 -8.88 -8.53
C VAL A 98 8.43 -7.82 -8.33
N LYS A 99 9.27 -7.61 -9.35
CA LYS A 99 10.25 -6.52 -9.39
C LYS A 99 9.77 -5.49 -10.40
N ARG A 100 9.67 -4.22 -9.98
CA ARG A 100 9.17 -3.15 -10.84
C ARG A 100 9.82 -1.80 -10.54
N LEU A 101 9.93 -0.96 -11.57
CA LEU A 101 10.26 0.46 -11.41
C LEU A 101 8.98 1.27 -11.31
N ARG A 102 8.97 2.22 -10.40
CA ARG A 102 7.95 3.25 -10.24
C ARG A 102 8.44 4.52 -10.93
N LEU A 103 7.69 5.01 -11.89
CA LEU A 103 8.07 6.15 -12.70
C LEU A 103 7.11 7.32 -12.49
N ALA A 104 7.65 8.53 -12.41
CA ALA A 104 6.89 9.78 -12.48
C ALA A 104 7.36 10.54 -13.73
N GLU A 105 6.42 11.02 -14.55
CA GLU A 105 6.71 11.69 -15.83
C GLU A 105 7.67 10.90 -16.74
N GLY A 106 7.60 9.56 -16.68
CA GLY A 106 8.46 8.65 -17.45
C GLY A 106 9.83 8.38 -16.83
N GLU A 107 10.24 9.12 -15.80
CA GLU A 107 11.52 8.97 -15.12
C GLU A 107 11.42 7.99 -13.94
N PRO A 108 12.36 7.04 -13.78
CA PRO A 108 12.40 6.13 -12.65
C PRO A 108 12.68 6.87 -11.34
N ILE A 109 11.74 6.84 -10.39
CA ILE A 109 11.87 7.45 -9.06
C ILE A 109 11.92 6.42 -7.94
N GLY A 110 11.47 5.18 -8.17
CA GLY A 110 11.46 4.10 -7.20
C GLY A 110 11.69 2.73 -7.81
N PHE A 111 12.35 1.85 -7.06
CA PHE A 111 12.49 0.43 -7.34
C PHE A 111 11.76 -0.35 -6.25
N GLU A 112 10.92 -1.30 -6.64
CA GLU A 112 10.06 -2.04 -5.74
C GLU A 112 10.20 -3.54 -5.90
N LEU A 113 10.28 -4.21 -4.75
CA LEU A 113 10.13 -5.65 -4.57
C LEU A 113 8.80 -5.90 -3.87
N ALA A 114 7.85 -6.53 -4.54
CA ALA A 114 6.55 -6.87 -3.97
C ALA A 114 6.38 -8.40 -3.92
N TYR A 115 6.08 -8.92 -2.74
CA TYR A 115 5.76 -10.33 -2.50
C TYR A 115 4.25 -10.45 -2.39
N LEU A 116 3.65 -11.21 -3.30
CA LEU A 116 2.21 -11.40 -3.39
C LEU A 116 1.82 -12.80 -2.93
N THR A 117 0.76 -12.92 -2.14
CA THR A 117 0.19 -14.23 -1.82
C THR A 117 -0.31 -14.93 -3.08
N PRO A 118 -0.46 -16.29 -3.10
CA PRO A 118 -0.88 -17.02 -4.29
C PRO A 118 -2.18 -16.53 -4.90
N GLU A 119 -3.14 -16.10 -4.09
CA GLU A 119 -4.44 -15.59 -4.55
C GLU A 119 -4.27 -14.31 -5.37
N VAL A 120 -3.49 -13.36 -4.85
CA VAL A 120 -3.18 -12.10 -5.51
C VAL A 120 -2.32 -12.32 -6.76
N ALA A 121 -1.35 -13.22 -6.66
CA ALA A 121 -0.47 -13.58 -7.75
C ALA A 121 -1.24 -14.13 -8.95
N THR A 122 -2.23 -15.00 -8.72
CA THR A 122 -3.06 -15.58 -9.77
C THR A 122 -3.81 -14.49 -10.51
N CYS A 123 -4.48 -13.59 -9.79
CA CYS A 123 -5.20 -12.48 -10.39
C CYS A 123 -4.30 -11.56 -11.22
N LEU A 124 -3.11 -11.21 -10.71
CA LEU A 124 -2.14 -10.41 -11.45
C LEU A 124 -1.72 -11.09 -12.77
N LEU A 125 -1.37 -12.38 -12.70
CA LEU A 125 -0.90 -13.13 -13.87
C LEU A 125 -2.00 -13.29 -14.92
N GLU A 126 -3.25 -13.51 -14.52
CA GLU A 126 -4.41 -13.56 -15.42
C GLU A 126 -4.66 -12.20 -16.10
N THR A 127 -4.57 -11.11 -15.33
CA THR A 127 -4.70 -9.75 -15.87
C THR A 127 -3.60 -9.45 -16.89
N MET A 128 -2.37 -9.87 -16.61
CA MET A 128 -1.25 -9.70 -17.54
C MET A 128 -1.46 -10.54 -18.82
N ALA A 129 -1.94 -11.77 -18.71
CA ALA A 129 -2.21 -12.67 -19.83
C ALA A 129 -3.33 -12.18 -20.74
N SER A 130 -4.36 -11.52 -20.18
CA SER A 130 -5.48 -10.95 -20.93
C SER A 130 -5.19 -9.60 -21.59
N GLY A 131 -3.96 -9.09 -21.49
CA GLY A 131 -3.56 -7.79 -22.05
C GLY A 131 -4.10 -6.59 -21.25
N GLY A 132 -4.55 -6.82 -20.01
CA GLY A 132 -5.01 -5.78 -19.10
C GLY A 132 -3.92 -4.75 -18.80
N SER A 133 -4.35 -3.54 -18.44
CA SER A 133 -3.44 -2.44 -18.10
C SER A 133 -2.60 -2.79 -16.86
N ARG A 134 -1.28 -2.64 -16.98
CA ARG A 134 -0.28 -2.93 -15.94
C ARG A 134 -0.24 -1.87 -14.80
N LYS A 135 -1.34 -1.13 -14.55
CA LYS A 135 -1.28 0.01 -13.63
C LYS A 135 -1.04 -0.42 -12.19
N ASP A 136 -1.91 -1.21 -11.63
CA ASP A 136 -1.73 -1.80 -10.29
C ASP A 136 -2.38 -3.19 -10.26
N PRO A 137 -1.74 -4.22 -9.67
CA PRO A 137 -2.36 -5.55 -9.55
C PRO A 137 -3.70 -5.52 -8.83
N HIS A 138 -3.90 -4.53 -7.95
CA HIS A 138 -5.08 -4.42 -7.12
C HIS A 138 -6.31 -3.86 -7.83
N ASP A 139 -6.13 -3.18 -8.98
CA ASP A 139 -7.24 -2.55 -9.72
C ASP A 139 -8.19 -3.55 -10.39
N HIS A 140 -7.79 -4.81 -10.50
CA HIS A 140 -8.50 -5.84 -11.28
C HIS A 140 -8.87 -7.10 -10.49
N CYS A 141 -8.53 -7.15 -9.21
CA CYS A 141 -8.77 -8.33 -8.38
C CYS A 141 -10.03 -8.17 -7.52
N GLU A 142 -10.73 -9.27 -7.25
CA GLU A 142 -11.96 -9.29 -6.44
C GLU A 142 -11.75 -8.94 -4.96
N TYR A 143 -10.49 -8.71 -4.52
CA TYR A 143 -10.21 -8.29 -3.16
C TYR A 143 -9.92 -6.78 -3.12
N THR A 144 -10.38 -6.15 -2.05
CA THR A 144 -10.10 -4.73 -1.77
C THR A 144 -9.06 -4.63 -0.66
N ILE A 145 -7.99 -3.89 -0.90
CA ILE A 145 -7.08 -3.48 0.17
C ILE A 145 -7.82 -2.43 1.00
N GLU A 146 -8.02 -2.72 2.28
CA GLU A 146 -8.71 -1.81 3.19
C GLU A 146 -7.74 -1.00 4.03
N HIS A 147 -6.64 -1.62 4.47
CA HIS A 147 -5.62 -0.94 5.26
C HIS A 147 -4.22 -1.51 4.99
N GLY A 148 -3.21 -0.78 5.38
CA GLY A 148 -1.81 -1.19 5.28
C GLY A 148 -1.01 -0.70 6.48
N MET A 149 0.02 -1.46 6.82
CA MET A 149 1.07 -1.02 7.73
C MET A 149 2.25 -0.53 6.89
N MET A 150 2.65 0.72 7.10
CA MET A 150 3.75 1.34 6.37
C MET A 150 4.84 1.78 7.33
N ARG A 151 6.08 1.46 6.97
CA ARG A 151 7.29 1.93 7.65
C ARG A 151 8.17 2.68 6.66
N MET A 152 8.67 3.81 7.08
CA MET A 152 9.51 4.69 6.28
C MET A 152 10.84 4.93 6.97
N GLU A 153 11.93 4.80 6.22
CA GLU A 153 13.29 4.91 6.74
C GLU A 153 14.16 5.68 5.74
N ALA A 154 14.95 6.64 6.26
CA ALA A 154 16.00 7.24 5.47
C ALA A 154 17.17 6.25 5.37
N THR A 155 17.73 6.10 4.17
CA THR A 155 18.87 5.20 3.91
C THR A 155 19.77 5.77 2.81
N LEU A 156 20.85 5.08 2.51
CA LEU A 156 21.72 5.37 1.38
C LEU A 156 21.62 4.25 0.35
N MET A 157 21.73 4.59 -0.93
CA MET A 157 21.77 3.62 -2.03
C MET A 157 22.99 2.71 -1.90
N THR A 158 22.75 1.41 -1.94
CA THR A 158 23.83 0.40 -2.06
C THR A 158 24.18 0.16 -3.52
N GLU A 159 25.21 -0.64 -3.77
CA GLU A 159 25.60 -1.05 -5.13
C GLU A 159 24.48 -1.86 -5.81
N ALA A 160 23.85 -2.79 -5.09
CA ALA A 160 22.72 -3.58 -5.60
C ALA A 160 21.51 -2.70 -5.93
N ASP A 161 21.25 -1.65 -5.15
CA ASP A 161 20.18 -0.70 -5.42
C ASP A 161 20.48 0.12 -6.67
N ALA A 162 21.71 0.59 -6.85
CA ALA A 162 22.12 1.33 -8.03
C ALA A 162 21.99 0.47 -9.32
N GLU A 163 22.35 -0.81 -9.25
CA GLU A 163 22.16 -1.75 -10.35
C GLU A 163 20.68 -1.91 -10.72
N ALA A 164 19.79 -2.00 -9.72
CA ALA A 164 18.34 -2.13 -9.93
C ALA A 164 17.74 -0.93 -10.68
N PHE A 165 18.35 0.26 -10.54
CA PHE A 165 18.01 1.49 -11.27
C PHE A 165 18.81 1.70 -12.57
N ASN A 166 19.53 0.70 -13.09
CA ASN A 166 20.49 0.88 -14.19
C ASN A 166 21.60 1.90 -13.89
N HIS A 167 22.17 1.83 -12.68
CA HIS A 167 23.23 2.71 -12.19
C HIS A 167 22.86 4.21 -12.08
N LEU A 168 21.59 4.54 -12.06
CA LEU A 168 21.06 5.87 -11.75
C LEU A 168 20.07 5.76 -10.57
N PRO A 169 20.39 6.14 -9.39
CA PRO A 169 21.39 7.03 -8.82
C PRO A 169 22.70 6.33 -8.43
N THR A 170 23.70 7.14 -8.07
CA THR A 170 25.01 6.63 -7.64
C THR A 170 24.96 5.98 -6.25
N VAL A 171 25.81 5.00 -6.03
CA VAL A 171 26.05 4.41 -4.71
C VAL A 171 26.33 5.52 -3.67
N GLY A 172 25.70 5.43 -2.50
CA GLY A 172 25.81 6.43 -1.45
C GLY A 172 24.86 7.63 -1.60
N ALA A 173 24.06 7.71 -2.68
CA ALA A 173 23.01 8.72 -2.78
C ALA A 173 21.93 8.52 -1.71
N ALA A 174 21.34 9.62 -1.23
CA ALA A 174 20.23 9.56 -0.29
C ALA A 174 19.03 8.80 -0.89
N ALA A 175 18.40 7.96 -0.09
CA ALA A 175 17.24 7.18 -0.47
C ALA A 175 16.20 7.15 0.65
N PHE A 176 14.98 6.87 0.27
CA PHE A 176 13.86 6.69 1.17
C PHE A 176 13.28 5.30 0.99
N LYS A 177 13.44 4.45 2.00
CA LYS A 177 12.94 3.07 2.00
C LYS A 177 11.55 3.04 2.61
N VAL A 178 10.59 2.56 1.85
CA VAL A 178 9.20 2.38 2.27
C VAL A 178 8.89 0.89 2.26
N THR A 179 8.54 0.35 3.43
CA THR A 179 8.08 -1.04 3.57
C THR A 179 6.59 -1.02 3.88
N THR A 180 5.79 -1.75 3.10
CA THR A 180 4.33 -1.78 3.26
C THR A 180 3.84 -3.22 3.32
N THR A 181 2.93 -3.51 4.25
CA THR A 181 2.14 -4.74 4.23
C THR A 181 0.67 -4.35 4.09
N SER A 182 0.01 -4.86 3.05
CA SER A 182 -1.37 -4.55 2.70
C SER A 182 -2.29 -5.69 3.14
N TYR A 183 -3.47 -5.33 3.65
CA TYR A 183 -4.44 -6.26 4.22
C TYR A 183 -5.81 -6.08 3.61
N THR A 184 -6.54 -7.18 3.47
CA THR A 184 -7.97 -7.19 3.09
C THR A 184 -8.85 -6.68 4.23
N SER A 185 -10.14 -6.49 3.94
CA SER A 185 -11.19 -6.18 4.93
C SER A 185 -11.33 -7.22 6.03
N GLN A 186 -10.88 -8.45 5.79
CA GLN A 186 -10.88 -9.53 6.78
C GLN A 186 -9.61 -9.56 7.64
N GLY A 187 -8.65 -8.65 7.37
CA GLY A 187 -7.38 -8.57 8.08
C GLY A 187 -6.33 -9.57 7.60
N SER A 188 -6.56 -10.23 6.46
CA SER A 188 -5.58 -11.13 5.86
C SER A 188 -4.54 -10.32 5.08
N PRO A 189 -3.22 -10.53 5.31
CA PRO A 189 -2.18 -9.89 4.51
C PRO A 189 -2.18 -10.47 3.10
N VAL A 190 -2.03 -9.62 2.10
CA VAL A 190 -2.08 -10.01 0.68
C VAL A 190 -0.85 -9.60 -0.12
N GLU A 191 -0.18 -8.55 0.32
CA GLU A 191 1.06 -8.06 -0.29
C GLU A 191 2.00 -7.54 0.78
N HIS A 192 3.29 -7.84 0.61
CA HIS A 192 4.38 -7.19 1.34
C HIS A 192 5.35 -6.60 0.34
N SER A 193 5.58 -5.29 0.40
CA SER A 193 6.45 -4.61 -0.53
C SER A 193 7.54 -3.80 0.16
N VAL A 194 8.68 -3.73 -0.49
CA VAL A 194 9.81 -2.86 -0.13
C VAL A 194 10.11 -1.99 -1.33
N THR A 195 9.86 -0.70 -1.20
CA THR A 195 10.14 0.28 -2.26
C THR A 195 11.29 1.18 -1.81
N LEU A 196 12.28 1.30 -2.65
CA LEU A 196 13.37 2.24 -2.46
C LEU A 196 13.18 3.41 -3.43
N TYR A 197 12.95 4.59 -2.91
CA TYR A 197 12.81 5.83 -3.68
C TYR A 197 14.12 6.64 -3.67
N LYS A 198 14.39 7.33 -4.78
CA LYS A 198 15.48 8.32 -4.84
C LYS A 198 15.14 9.50 -3.92
N GLY A 199 16.07 9.89 -3.04
CA GLY A 199 15.85 10.93 -2.04
C GLY A 199 15.71 12.34 -2.62
N ASP A 200 16.17 12.57 -3.84
CA ASP A 200 16.00 13.80 -4.60
C ASP A 200 14.73 13.87 -5.45
N ALA A 201 14.06 12.71 -5.63
CA ALA A 201 12.87 12.58 -6.48
C ALA A 201 11.57 12.27 -5.70
N TYR A 202 11.70 11.87 -4.44
CA TYR A 202 10.55 11.47 -3.63
C TYR A 202 10.59 12.13 -2.24
N PHE A 203 9.48 12.67 -1.83
CA PHE A 203 9.23 13.15 -0.47
C PHE A 203 7.89 12.63 0.02
N TYR A 204 7.70 12.61 1.31
CA TYR A 204 6.44 12.25 1.92
C TYR A 204 5.83 13.48 2.59
N GLU A 205 4.61 13.83 2.20
CA GLU A 205 3.87 14.95 2.77
C GLU A 205 2.61 14.43 3.46
N MET A 206 2.38 14.91 4.65
CA MET A 206 1.32 14.47 5.52
C MET A 206 0.62 15.69 6.12
N LEU A 207 -0.71 15.74 5.99
CA LEU A 207 -1.50 16.74 6.66
C LEU A 207 -1.73 16.30 8.11
N LEU A 208 -1.30 17.12 9.05
CA LEU A 208 -1.42 16.89 10.49
C LEU A 208 -2.69 17.53 11.05
#